data_436dd8145c863c97f0b7650e4b50c6c6
#
_entry.id   436dd8145c863c97f0b7650e4b50c6c6
#
_cell.length_a   1.000
_cell.length_b   1.000
_cell.length_c   1.000
_cell.angle_alpha   90.00
_cell.angle_beta   90.00
_cell.angle_gamma   90.00
#
_symmetry.space_group_name_H-M   'P 1'
#
loop_
_entity.id
_entity.type
_entity.pdbx_description
1 polymer ?
#
loop_
_entity_poly.entity_id
_entity_poly.type
_entity_poly.pdbx_seq_one_letter_code
_entity_poly.pdbx_strand_id
1 'polypeptide(L)'
;MEFYTTLWANDWAKQIQKNDKNSILSVIYGGPHSSQPSLGKIKVGDVIFPVRIESGKLYIMGRMTVERIMNADEYLQSIGIYTDCLWDSYTYQHQDTITHKIPRTCADNVAIGINGTIIKDRLVPIDKLALIKLGIKKGEEQPLKPKLSLSFQGHIRRLSENSAMLFNQIIEQNI
;
A
#
# COMPACT_ATOMS: atom_id res chain seq x y z
N MET A 1 -17.20 -2.39 -1.97
CA MET A 1 -15.99 -1.56 -1.86
C MET A 1 -15.50 -1.66 -0.43
N GLU A 2 -14.29 -2.10 -0.24
CA GLU A 2 -13.59 -2.23 1.03
C GLU A 2 -12.30 -1.42 0.96
N PHE A 3 -11.70 -1.15 2.11
CA PHE A 3 -10.52 -0.30 2.22
C PHE A 3 -9.39 -1.08 2.88
N TYR A 4 -8.19 -0.92 2.36
CA TYR A 4 -7.01 -1.63 2.84
C TYR A 4 -5.79 -0.71 2.92
N THR A 5 -4.84 -1.07 3.79
CA THR A 5 -3.52 -0.46 3.83
C THR A 5 -2.47 -1.46 3.41
N THR A 6 -1.39 -0.99 2.80
CA THR A 6 -0.15 -1.74 2.60
C THR A 6 1.01 -0.97 3.20
N LEU A 7 1.84 -1.64 4.01
CA LEU A 7 2.99 -1.00 4.63
C LEU A 7 4.18 -1.03 3.68
N TRP A 8 4.68 0.12 3.31
CA TRP A 8 5.88 0.29 2.52
C TRP A 8 7.12 0.49 3.41
N ALA A 9 8.23 -0.10 3.01
CA ALA A 9 9.52 0.19 3.63
C ALA A 9 9.92 1.65 3.41
N ASN A 10 10.58 2.26 4.40
CA ASN A 10 10.88 3.69 4.37
C ASN A 10 11.81 4.11 3.24
N ASP A 11 12.83 3.32 2.93
CA ASP A 11 13.76 3.59 1.84
C ASP A 11 13.03 3.58 0.49
N TRP A 12 12.21 2.58 0.25
CA TRP A 12 11.36 2.47 -0.92
C TRP A 12 10.38 3.64 -1.03
N ALA A 13 9.62 3.91 0.01
CA ALA A 13 8.65 5.00 0.03
C ALA A 13 9.29 6.38 -0.24
N LYS A 14 10.46 6.64 0.37
CA LYS A 14 11.22 7.87 0.14
C LYS A 14 11.75 7.98 -1.29
N GLN A 15 12.15 6.88 -1.88
CA GLN A 15 12.64 6.85 -3.25
C GLN A 15 11.52 7.18 -4.24
N ILE A 16 10.34 6.60 -4.06
CA ILE A 16 9.16 6.92 -4.87
C ILE A 16 8.83 8.42 -4.78
N GLN A 17 8.83 8.99 -3.59
CA GLN A 17 8.55 10.42 -3.41
C GLN A 17 9.58 11.33 -4.06
N LYS A 18 10.86 10.97 -3.97
CA LYS A 18 11.97 11.81 -4.44
C LYS A 18 12.04 11.89 -5.96
N ASN A 19 11.80 10.80 -6.65
CA ASN A 19 12.18 10.64 -8.05
C ASN A 19 11.06 10.84 -9.04
N ASP A 20 9.81 10.89 -8.60
CA ASP A 20 8.71 10.94 -9.53
C ASP A 20 7.76 12.10 -9.27
N LYS A 21 7.93 13.16 -10.05
CA LYS A 21 7.04 14.31 -10.02
C LYS A 21 5.65 14.04 -10.63
N ASN A 22 5.49 12.93 -11.35
CA ASN A 22 4.27 12.61 -12.09
C ASN A 22 3.75 11.19 -11.85
N SER A 23 4.24 10.47 -10.83
CA SER A 23 3.85 9.08 -10.64
C SER A 23 2.41 8.92 -10.23
N ILE A 24 1.76 8.10 -11.00
CA ILE A 24 0.46 7.55 -10.67
C ILE A 24 0.71 6.19 -10.04
N LEU A 25 0.17 5.96 -8.85
CA LEU A 25 0.20 4.65 -8.24
C LEU A 25 -0.66 3.70 -9.08
N SER A 26 -0.03 2.78 -9.80
CA SER A 26 -0.70 1.91 -10.77
C SER A 26 -0.68 0.44 -10.40
N VAL A 27 0.26 0.00 -9.56
CA VAL A 27 0.37 -1.40 -9.15
C VAL A 27 0.78 -1.54 -7.69
N ILE A 28 0.22 -2.54 -7.04
CA ILE A 28 0.59 -2.97 -5.68
C ILE A 28 0.68 -4.49 -5.66
N TYR A 29 1.80 -5.02 -5.21
CA TYR A 29 2.00 -6.45 -5.03
C TYR A 29 1.60 -6.90 -3.63
N GLY A 30 1.11 -8.12 -3.52
CA GLY A 30 0.78 -8.74 -2.26
C GLY A 30 0.81 -10.25 -2.32
N GLY A 31 0.81 -10.89 -1.18
CA GLY A 31 0.97 -12.34 -1.07
C GLY A 31 0.03 -13.02 -0.09
N PRO A 32 0.06 -14.34 -0.06
CA PRO A 32 -0.88 -15.19 0.67
C PRO A 32 -0.50 -15.34 2.13
N HIS A 33 -0.30 -14.28 2.88
CA HIS A 33 -0.11 -14.40 4.33
C HIS A 33 -1.39 -14.87 5.01
N SER A 34 -1.37 -16.08 5.53
CA SER A 34 -2.56 -16.79 6.05
C SER A 34 -3.26 -16.08 7.21
N SER A 35 -2.55 -15.27 7.97
CA SER A 35 -3.08 -14.58 9.16
C SER A 35 -3.60 -13.17 8.89
N GLN A 36 -3.58 -12.69 7.63
CA GLN A 36 -3.89 -11.29 7.29
C GLN A 36 -4.71 -11.22 6.00
N PRO A 37 -5.44 -10.11 5.76
CA PRO A 37 -6.00 -9.89 4.44
C PRO A 37 -4.87 -9.94 3.41
N SER A 38 -4.94 -10.92 2.53
CA SER A 38 -4.01 -11.05 1.41
C SER A 38 -4.58 -10.36 0.19
N LEU A 39 -3.73 -10.04 -0.78
CA LEU A 39 -4.19 -9.46 -2.04
C LEU A 39 -5.20 -10.37 -2.76
N GLY A 40 -5.16 -11.67 -2.53
CA GLY A 40 -6.16 -12.62 -3.03
C GLY A 40 -7.58 -12.44 -2.46
N LYS A 41 -7.76 -11.64 -1.41
CA LYS A 41 -9.07 -11.26 -0.86
C LYS A 41 -9.56 -9.91 -1.35
N ILE A 42 -8.71 -9.14 -1.99
CA ILE A 42 -9.04 -7.84 -2.58
C ILE A 42 -9.93 -8.07 -3.80
N LYS A 43 -10.85 -7.18 -4.04
CA LYS A 43 -11.77 -7.23 -5.17
C LYS A 43 -11.64 -5.97 -6.02
N VAL A 44 -12.07 -6.08 -7.26
CA VAL A 44 -12.23 -4.92 -8.14
C VAL A 44 -13.16 -3.90 -7.48
N GLY A 45 -12.78 -2.64 -7.50
CA GLY A 45 -13.46 -1.55 -6.83
C GLY A 45 -13.01 -1.28 -5.38
N ASP A 46 -12.18 -2.14 -4.79
CA ASP A 46 -11.59 -1.87 -3.47
C ASP A 46 -10.50 -0.81 -3.56
N VAL A 47 -10.24 -0.14 -2.44
CA VAL A 47 -9.24 0.94 -2.36
C VAL A 47 -8.08 0.52 -1.46
N ILE A 48 -6.86 0.72 -1.94
CA ILE A 48 -5.63 0.44 -1.19
C ILE A 48 -4.89 1.74 -0.92
N PHE A 49 -4.49 1.94 0.34
CA PHE A 49 -3.67 3.06 0.79
C PHE A 49 -2.28 2.56 1.18
N PRO A 50 -1.24 2.84 0.39
CA PRO A 50 0.12 2.68 0.85
C PRO A 50 0.41 3.59 2.03
N VAL A 51 1.02 3.03 3.06
CA VAL A 51 1.43 3.78 4.27
C VAL A 51 2.86 3.47 4.63
N ARG A 52 3.53 4.38 5.30
CA ARG A 52 4.83 4.14 5.93
C ARG A 52 4.85 4.58 7.37
N ILE A 53 5.76 4.01 8.15
CA ILE A 53 5.98 4.37 9.54
C ILE A 53 7.44 4.79 9.70
N GLU A 54 7.65 6.01 10.16
CA GLU A 54 8.97 6.54 10.45
C GLU A 54 8.96 7.23 11.81
N SER A 55 9.93 6.88 12.65
CA SER A 55 10.05 7.44 14.02
C SER A 55 8.75 7.36 14.84
N GLY A 56 8.02 6.24 14.70
CA GLY A 56 6.75 6.00 15.41
C GLY A 56 5.55 6.78 14.87
N LYS A 57 5.69 7.49 13.76
CA LYS A 57 4.61 8.26 13.12
C LYS A 57 4.14 7.55 11.86
N LEU A 58 2.82 7.61 11.61
CA LEU A 58 2.18 7.06 10.42
C LEU A 58 2.03 8.15 9.36
N TYR A 59 2.39 7.81 8.13
CA TYR A 59 2.25 8.67 6.96
C TYR A 59 1.49 7.92 5.86
N ILE A 60 0.52 8.59 5.25
CA ILE A 60 -0.17 8.08 4.06
C ILE A 60 0.66 8.46 2.85
N MET A 61 0.94 7.48 1.98
CA MET A 61 1.73 7.68 0.78
C MET A 61 0.87 7.96 -0.46
N GLY A 62 -0.38 7.52 -0.45
CA GLY A 62 -1.30 7.68 -1.57
C GLY A 62 -2.52 6.77 -1.47
N ARG A 63 -3.23 6.65 -2.57
CA ARG A 63 -4.36 5.71 -2.73
C ARG A 63 -4.43 5.18 -4.15
N MET A 64 -5.07 4.03 -4.32
CA MET A 64 -5.34 3.40 -5.61
C MET A 64 -6.65 2.63 -5.53
N THR A 65 -7.53 2.79 -6.53
CA THR A 65 -8.70 1.93 -6.70
C THR A 65 -8.33 0.73 -7.57
N VAL A 66 -8.66 -0.46 -7.11
CA VAL A 66 -8.33 -1.72 -7.82
C VAL A 66 -9.23 -1.88 -9.03
N GLU A 67 -8.64 -1.97 -10.20
CA GLU A 67 -9.31 -2.26 -11.46
C GLU A 67 -9.23 -3.75 -11.83
N ARG A 68 -8.08 -4.37 -11.55
CA ARG A 68 -7.83 -5.77 -11.89
C ARG A 68 -6.87 -6.40 -10.89
N ILE A 69 -7.05 -7.70 -10.66
CA ILE A 69 -6.11 -8.53 -9.91
C ILE A 69 -5.66 -9.67 -10.81
N MET A 70 -4.37 -9.94 -10.84
CA MET A 70 -3.82 -11.04 -11.60
C MET A 70 -2.64 -11.68 -10.89
N ASN A 71 -2.19 -12.82 -11.38
CA ASN A 71 -0.98 -13.47 -10.91
C ASN A 71 0.23 -12.58 -11.24
N ALA A 72 1.20 -12.52 -10.32
CA ALA A 72 2.37 -11.67 -10.49
C ALA A 72 3.28 -12.15 -11.64
N ASP A 73 3.37 -13.46 -11.88
CA ASP A 73 4.16 -14.01 -12.99
C ASP A 73 3.56 -13.63 -14.34
N GLU A 74 2.24 -13.76 -14.47
CA GLU A 74 1.52 -13.35 -15.67
C GLU A 74 1.67 -11.85 -15.94
N TYR A 75 1.60 -11.04 -14.88
CA TYR A 75 1.80 -9.60 -15.02
C TYR A 75 3.23 -9.27 -15.47
N LEU A 76 4.25 -9.82 -14.82
CA LEU A 76 5.64 -9.58 -15.17
C LEU A 76 5.94 -10.05 -16.60
N GLN A 77 5.42 -11.20 -17.00
CA GLN A 77 5.54 -11.67 -18.36
C GLN A 77 4.90 -10.71 -19.36
N SER A 78 3.72 -10.17 -19.05
CA SER A 78 3.00 -9.24 -19.91
C SER A 78 3.74 -7.93 -20.16
N ILE A 79 4.58 -7.50 -19.22
CA ILE A 79 5.41 -6.28 -19.32
C ILE A 79 6.87 -6.57 -19.68
N GLY A 80 7.22 -7.84 -19.92
CA GLY A 80 8.57 -8.25 -20.34
C GLY A 80 9.62 -8.17 -19.24
N ILE A 81 9.23 -8.30 -17.97
CA ILE A 81 10.13 -8.22 -16.81
C ILE A 81 10.34 -9.61 -16.21
N TYR A 82 11.60 -9.95 -15.96
CA TYR A 82 12.01 -11.18 -15.27
C TYR A 82 12.82 -10.83 -14.03
N THR A 83 12.30 -11.13 -12.84
CA THR A 83 12.97 -10.84 -11.57
C THR A 83 12.49 -11.77 -10.46
N ASP A 84 13.38 -12.04 -9.50
CA ASP A 84 13.05 -12.75 -8.27
C ASP A 84 12.43 -11.86 -7.19
N CYS A 85 12.38 -10.58 -7.42
CA CYS A 85 11.81 -9.58 -6.53
C CYS A 85 10.76 -8.76 -7.25
N LEU A 86 9.75 -8.33 -6.50
CA LEU A 86 8.65 -7.53 -7.01
C LEU A 86 8.75 -6.10 -6.49
N TRP A 87 8.47 -5.17 -7.38
CA TRP A 87 8.34 -3.75 -7.10
C TRP A 87 7.07 -3.25 -7.76
N ASP A 88 6.65 -2.06 -7.41
CA ASP A 88 5.72 -1.35 -8.27
C ASP A 88 6.41 -0.99 -9.60
N SER A 89 5.61 -0.58 -10.58
CA SER A 89 6.11 -0.28 -11.94
C SER A 89 7.19 0.80 -11.96
N TYR A 90 7.17 1.69 -10.99
CA TYR A 90 8.16 2.76 -10.86
C TYR A 90 9.49 2.26 -10.29
N THR A 91 9.42 1.54 -9.17
CA THR A 91 10.61 1.11 -8.44
C THR A 91 11.47 0.13 -9.23
N TYR A 92 10.89 -0.59 -10.18
CA TYR A 92 11.65 -1.46 -11.06
C TYR A 92 12.74 -0.70 -11.84
N GLN A 93 12.46 0.49 -12.31
CA GLN A 93 13.42 1.31 -13.07
C GLN A 93 14.58 1.81 -12.20
N HIS A 94 14.42 1.79 -10.88
CA HIS A 94 15.38 2.30 -9.90
C HIS A 94 15.86 1.22 -8.93
N GLN A 95 15.84 -0.03 -9.35
CA GLN A 95 16.14 -1.20 -8.52
C GLN A 95 17.50 -1.17 -7.81
N ASP A 96 18.49 -0.55 -8.43
CA ASP A 96 19.86 -0.46 -7.88
C ASP A 96 19.95 0.42 -6.63
N THR A 97 18.99 1.29 -6.42
CA THR A 97 18.96 2.24 -5.31
C THR A 97 18.02 1.80 -4.16
N ILE A 98 17.31 0.69 -4.33
CA ILE A 98 16.33 0.20 -3.37
C ILE A 98 16.83 -1.06 -2.69
N THR A 99 16.93 -1.01 -1.36
CA THR A 99 17.42 -2.12 -0.54
C THR A 99 16.32 -3.09 -0.12
N HIS A 100 15.10 -2.60 0.12
CA HIS A 100 13.96 -3.44 0.49
C HIS A 100 13.12 -3.81 -0.73
N LYS A 101 13.23 -5.07 -1.11
CA LYS A 101 12.50 -5.66 -2.22
C LYS A 101 11.51 -6.69 -1.67
N ILE A 102 10.35 -6.82 -2.31
CA ILE A 102 9.38 -7.86 -1.96
C ILE A 102 9.80 -9.14 -2.67
N PRO A 103 10.21 -10.20 -1.95
CA PRO A 103 10.50 -11.49 -2.59
C PRO A 103 9.25 -12.08 -3.23
N ARG A 104 9.40 -12.76 -4.34
CA ARG A 104 8.31 -13.46 -5.05
C ARG A 104 7.53 -14.42 -4.14
N THR A 105 8.22 -15.06 -3.21
CA THR A 105 7.61 -15.95 -2.20
C THR A 105 6.64 -15.25 -1.26
N CYS A 106 6.69 -13.92 -1.18
CA CYS A 106 5.82 -13.09 -0.34
C CYS A 106 4.73 -12.36 -1.13
N ALA A 107 4.75 -12.41 -2.46
CA ALA A 107 3.79 -11.69 -3.29
C ALA A 107 3.60 -12.39 -4.63
N ASP A 108 2.59 -13.21 -4.73
CA ASP A 108 2.22 -13.97 -5.93
C ASP A 108 1.09 -13.32 -6.74
N ASN A 109 0.49 -12.26 -6.21
CA ASN A 109 -0.55 -11.48 -6.88
C ASN A 109 -0.16 -10.02 -7.06
N VAL A 110 -0.75 -9.37 -8.03
CA VAL A 110 -0.67 -7.94 -8.26
C VAL A 110 -2.06 -7.33 -8.41
N ALA A 111 -2.33 -6.24 -7.69
CA ALA A 111 -3.46 -5.38 -7.93
C ALA A 111 -3.03 -4.25 -8.87
N ILE A 112 -3.74 -4.14 -9.99
CA ILE A 112 -3.58 -3.07 -10.97
C ILE A 112 -4.69 -2.08 -10.73
N GLY A 113 -4.37 -0.80 -10.68
CA GLY A 113 -5.29 0.24 -10.26
C GLY A 113 -5.46 1.38 -11.23
N ILE A 114 -6.55 2.08 -10.99
CA ILE A 114 -6.91 3.33 -11.65
C ILE A 114 -7.04 4.46 -10.62
N ASN A 115 -6.99 5.69 -11.09
CA ASN A 115 -7.13 6.89 -10.25
C ASN A 115 -6.15 6.91 -9.07
N GLY A 116 -4.99 6.32 -9.28
CA GLY A 116 -3.95 6.29 -8.25
C GLY A 116 -3.33 7.65 -8.03
N THR A 117 -3.07 7.97 -6.76
CA THR A 117 -2.39 9.20 -6.35
C THR A 117 -1.25 8.86 -5.40
N ILE A 118 -0.17 9.64 -5.47
CA ILE A 118 0.92 9.61 -4.49
C ILE A 118 1.07 11.01 -3.92
N ILE A 119 1.14 11.14 -2.60
CA ILE A 119 1.43 12.40 -1.91
C ILE A 119 2.93 12.67 -2.03
N LYS A 120 3.32 13.78 -2.66
CA LYS A 120 4.71 14.06 -3.04
C LYS A 120 5.44 14.98 -2.08
N ASP A 121 4.86 16.11 -1.72
CA ASP A 121 5.64 17.22 -1.20
C ASP A 121 5.58 17.42 0.31
N ARG A 122 4.52 17.05 0.98
CA ARG A 122 4.40 17.20 2.43
C ARG A 122 3.71 16.01 3.05
N LEU A 123 4.49 15.06 3.47
CA LEU A 123 3.95 14.03 4.36
C LEU A 123 3.65 14.64 5.70
N VAL A 124 2.37 14.70 6.01
CA VAL A 124 1.90 15.12 7.32
C VAL A 124 1.72 13.87 8.18
N PRO A 125 2.34 13.78 9.35
CA PRO A 125 2.07 12.69 10.27
C PRO A 125 0.61 12.75 10.71
N ILE A 126 -0.01 11.59 10.84
CA ILE A 126 -1.40 11.52 11.28
C ILE A 126 -1.46 11.77 12.78
N ASP A 127 -1.91 12.94 13.18
CA ASP A 127 -2.03 13.34 14.59
C ASP A 127 -3.19 12.66 15.32
N LYS A 128 -4.11 12.02 14.58
CA LYS A 128 -5.32 11.38 15.13
C LYS A 128 -5.23 9.87 15.16
N LEU A 129 -4.10 9.32 15.52
CA LEU A 129 -3.88 7.87 15.56
C LEU A 129 -4.90 7.12 16.42
N ALA A 130 -5.40 7.74 17.50
CA ALA A 130 -6.43 7.16 18.36
C ALA A 130 -7.76 6.92 17.64
N LEU A 131 -8.03 7.64 16.56
CA LEU A 131 -9.26 7.50 15.74
C LEU A 131 -9.11 6.49 14.62
N ILE A 132 -7.88 6.07 14.31
CA ILE A 132 -7.63 5.09 13.24
C ILE A 132 -7.88 3.69 13.76
N LYS A 133 -8.72 2.97 13.08
CA LYS A 133 -9.05 1.58 13.39
C LYS A 133 -8.87 0.69 12.17
N LEU A 134 -8.45 -0.54 12.44
CA LEU A 134 -8.38 -1.58 11.43
C LEU A 134 -9.68 -2.40 11.47
N GLY A 135 -10.26 -2.65 10.30
CA GLY A 135 -11.37 -3.59 10.18
C GLY A 135 -10.84 -5.03 10.16
N ILE A 136 -11.36 -5.91 11.00
CA ILE A 136 -11.03 -7.34 10.97
C ILE A 136 -12.08 -8.08 10.17
N LYS A 137 -13.33 -7.80 10.45
CA LYS A 137 -14.52 -8.26 9.72
C LYS A 137 -15.45 -7.08 9.52
N LYS A 138 -16.45 -7.23 8.67
CA LYS A 138 -17.47 -6.20 8.51
C LYS A 138 -18.14 -5.90 9.85
N GLY A 139 -18.09 -4.65 10.28
CA GLY A 139 -18.65 -4.21 11.56
C GLY A 139 -17.73 -4.41 12.78
N GLU A 140 -16.60 -5.07 12.66
CA GLU A 140 -15.60 -5.20 13.72
C GLU A 140 -14.45 -4.23 13.49
N GLU A 141 -14.26 -3.31 14.41
CA GLU A 141 -13.15 -2.34 14.37
C GLU A 141 -12.25 -2.53 15.58
N GLN A 142 -10.94 -2.52 15.35
CA GLN A 142 -9.95 -2.56 16.41
C GLN A 142 -9.05 -1.32 16.39
N PRO A 143 -8.74 -0.78 17.57
CA PRO A 143 -7.75 0.29 17.68
C PRO A 143 -6.36 -0.20 17.28
N LEU A 144 -5.49 0.73 16.94
CA LEU A 144 -4.10 0.45 16.67
C LEU A 144 -3.38 -0.05 17.93
N LYS A 145 -2.43 -0.96 17.75
CA LYS A 145 -1.51 -1.39 18.80
C LYS A 145 -0.57 -0.25 19.17
N PRO A 146 -0.06 -0.20 20.41
CA PRO A 146 0.88 0.84 20.83
C PRO A 146 2.11 0.96 19.92
N LYS A 147 2.63 -0.16 19.42
CA LYS A 147 3.67 -0.18 18.40
C LYS A 147 3.02 -0.24 17.02
N LEU A 148 2.98 0.90 16.32
CA LEU A 148 2.30 1.05 15.03
C LEU A 148 2.72 0.02 13.98
N SER A 149 4.01 -0.30 13.91
CA SER A 149 4.52 -1.30 12.98
C SER A 149 3.85 -2.66 13.14
N LEU A 150 3.43 -3.05 14.35
CA LEU A 150 2.72 -4.31 14.58
C LEU A 150 1.26 -4.27 14.09
N SER A 151 0.66 -3.09 13.99
CA SER A 151 -0.69 -2.94 13.45
C SER A 151 -0.73 -3.07 11.94
N PHE A 152 0.29 -2.55 11.25
CA PHE A 152 0.35 -2.48 9.78
C PHE A 152 1.28 -3.51 9.14
N GLN A 153 2.02 -4.30 9.93
CA GLN A 153 2.90 -5.32 9.37
C GLN A 153 2.13 -6.36 8.56
N GLY A 154 2.79 -6.90 7.54
CA GLY A 154 2.19 -7.72 6.51
C GLY A 154 1.79 -6.89 5.29
N HIS A 155 1.48 -7.57 4.18
CA HIS A 155 1.29 -6.85 2.93
C HIS A 155 0.03 -6.00 2.94
N ILE A 156 -1.10 -6.57 3.33
CA ILE A 156 -2.41 -5.90 3.23
C ILE A 156 -3.17 -6.02 4.55
N ARG A 157 -3.69 -4.89 5.04
CA ARG A 157 -4.55 -4.81 6.22
C ARG A 157 -5.85 -4.11 5.88
N ARG A 158 -6.97 -4.69 6.28
CA ARG A 158 -8.27 -4.03 6.14
C ARG A 158 -8.31 -2.79 7.03
N LEU A 159 -8.77 -1.69 6.46
CA LEU A 159 -8.97 -0.41 7.13
C LEU A 159 -10.47 -0.23 7.38
N SER A 160 -10.86 0.32 8.52
CA SER A 160 -12.26 0.65 8.78
C SER A 160 -12.73 1.78 7.86
N GLU A 161 -14.03 1.83 7.56
CA GLU A 161 -14.62 2.87 6.71
C GLU A 161 -14.36 4.27 7.25
N ASN A 162 -14.53 4.48 8.55
CA ASN A 162 -14.26 5.78 9.19
C ASN A 162 -12.79 6.20 9.05
N SER A 163 -11.87 5.24 9.21
CA SER A 163 -10.45 5.52 9.01
C SER A 163 -10.11 5.78 7.54
N ALA A 164 -10.78 5.09 6.61
CA ALA A 164 -10.60 5.34 5.18
C ALA A 164 -11.12 6.73 4.77
N MET A 165 -12.22 7.19 5.34
CA MET A 165 -12.71 8.56 5.14
C MET A 165 -11.68 9.60 5.60
N LEU A 166 -11.09 9.39 6.78
CA LEU A 166 -10.01 10.25 7.29
C LEU A 166 -8.79 10.24 6.34
N PHE A 167 -8.40 9.07 5.83
CA PHE A 167 -7.28 8.95 4.88
C PHE A 167 -7.57 9.70 3.58
N ASN A 168 -8.77 9.55 3.03
CA ASN A 168 -9.18 10.28 1.83
C ASN A 168 -9.14 11.81 2.05
N GLN A 169 -9.66 12.28 3.17
CA GLN A 169 -9.61 13.71 3.51
C GLN A 169 -8.18 14.24 3.57
N ILE A 170 -7.27 13.48 4.20
CA ILE A 170 -5.85 13.87 4.27
C ILE A 170 -5.22 13.91 2.87
N ILE A 171 -5.52 12.93 2.03
CA ILE A 171 -5.01 12.89 0.65
C ILE A 171 -5.50 14.11 -0.12
N GLU A 172 -6.80 14.40 -0.09
CA GLU A 172 -7.42 15.51 -0.82
C GLU A 172 -6.88 16.89 -0.41
N GLN A 173 -6.43 17.02 0.82
CA GLN A 173 -5.81 18.25 1.32
C GLN A 173 -4.33 18.41 0.93
N ASN A 174 -3.70 17.37 0.40
CA ASN A 174 -2.25 17.32 0.16
C ASN A 174 -1.85 16.90 -1.27
N ILE A 175 -2.82 16.86 -2.19
CA ILE A 175 -2.60 16.65 -3.62
C ILE A 175 -2.42 17.98 -4.34
#